data_4e47406cd9c8da9214fd10ed89da97e1
#
_entry.id   4e47406cd9c8da9214fd10ed89da97e1
#
_cell.length_a   1.000
_cell.length_b   1.000
_cell.length_c   1.000
_cell.angle_alpha   90.00
_cell.angle_beta   90.00
_cell.angle_gamma   90.00
#
_symmetry.space_group_name_H-M   'P 1'
#
loop_
_entity.id
_entity.type
_entity.pdbx_description
1 polymer ?
#
loop_
_entity_poly.entity_id
_entity_poly.type
_entity_poly.pdbx_seq_one_letter_code
_entity_poly.pdbx_strand_id
1 'polypeptide(L)'
;MWLYVALVALAWALGWLVRDRRTLPTVTDKHVFITGCDSGFGHLLARRLARRGYRVLAACLTPQGAENLRGDSGGGHLRTTVLDVTRSDSIRRAAEWVQREVGDKGLFGLVNNAGVANPIGPTEWMDIEDFRRVMAVNAFGAIEVTLALLPLLKRGRGRVVNTSSVLGRVSANGGGYCVSKFCIEAFSDSLRRDMRHFGVKVSIVEPGFFKTNVTDLDSLEASLRQRWERLEPETRSSYGEHFFPQYLKVQRLLLSLLCDKDLSKVTNCIEHALRARHPRSRYSAGWDAKFLWLPASYLPSALVDLALALILPKPAHSVH
;
A
#
# COMPACT_ATOMS: atom_id res chain seq x y z
N MET A 1 21.54 -7.86 -37.59
CA MET A 1 21.76 -7.50 -36.18
C MET A 1 20.43 -7.17 -35.49
N TRP A 2 19.66 -6.18 -35.92
CA TRP A 2 18.39 -5.78 -35.31
C TRP A 2 17.32 -6.89 -35.23
N LEU A 3 17.24 -7.75 -36.27
CA LEU A 3 16.29 -8.88 -36.26
C LEU A 3 16.59 -9.88 -35.13
N TYR A 4 17.87 -10.21 -34.89
CA TYR A 4 18.24 -11.10 -33.79
C TYR A 4 17.91 -10.49 -32.40
N VAL A 5 18.16 -9.20 -32.20
CA VAL A 5 17.80 -8.48 -30.98
C VAL A 5 16.30 -8.52 -30.78
N ALA A 6 15.50 -8.27 -31.82
CA ALA A 6 14.04 -8.34 -31.76
C ALA A 6 13.54 -9.75 -31.43
N LEU A 7 14.10 -10.80 -32.05
CA LEU A 7 13.73 -12.19 -31.76
C LEU A 7 14.09 -12.61 -30.35
N VAL A 8 15.24 -12.21 -29.82
CA VAL A 8 15.66 -12.48 -28.45
C VAL A 8 14.71 -11.76 -27.46
N ALA A 9 14.39 -10.49 -27.72
CA ALA A 9 13.44 -9.72 -26.90
C ALA A 9 12.04 -10.34 -26.90
N LEU A 10 11.56 -10.80 -28.08
CA LEU A 10 10.28 -11.47 -28.21
C LEU A 10 10.27 -12.81 -27.47
N ALA A 11 11.30 -13.64 -27.63
CA ALA A 11 11.43 -14.92 -26.92
C ALA A 11 11.47 -14.72 -25.41
N TRP A 12 12.21 -13.70 -24.94
CA TRP A 12 12.25 -13.33 -23.52
C TRP A 12 10.89 -12.87 -23.01
N ALA A 13 10.18 -12.01 -23.76
CA ALA A 13 8.85 -11.52 -23.41
C ALA A 13 7.83 -12.66 -23.34
N LEU A 14 7.84 -13.59 -24.32
CA LEU A 14 6.98 -14.77 -24.33
C LEU A 14 7.29 -15.70 -23.15
N GLY A 15 8.57 -15.98 -22.90
CA GLY A 15 9.00 -16.78 -21.74
C GLY A 15 8.57 -16.15 -20.42
N TRP A 16 8.67 -14.82 -20.31
CA TRP A 16 8.21 -14.09 -19.16
C TRP A 16 6.68 -14.18 -18.98
N LEU A 17 5.91 -14.01 -20.07
CA LEU A 17 4.44 -14.13 -20.05
C LEU A 17 3.99 -15.54 -19.64
N VAL A 18 4.63 -16.59 -20.17
CA VAL A 18 4.33 -17.98 -19.78
C VAL A 18 4.66 -18.22 -18.32
N ARG A 19 5.79 -17.72 -17.83
CA ARG A 19 6.21 -17.82 -16.44
C ARG A 19 5.24 -17.09 -15.50
N ASP A 20 4.81 -15.90 -15.87
CA ASP A 20 3.91 -15.05 -15.08
C ASP A 20 2.52 -15.68 -14.95
N ARG A 21 2.02 -16.34 -15.98
CA ARG A 21 0.72 -17.04 -15.97
C ARG A 21 0.70 -18.32 -15.14
N ARG A 22 1.86 -18.89 -14.78
CA ARG A 22 1.92 -20.12 -13.98
C ARG A 22 1.47 -19.86 -12.56
N THR A 23 0.38 -20.50 -12.14
CA THR A 23 -0.17 -20.41 -10.78
C THR A 23 0.03 -21.71 -10.01
N LEU A 24 -0.16 -21.65 -8.71
CA LEU A 24 -0.21 -22.83 -7.86
C LEU A 24 -1.47 -23.64 -8.19
N PRO A 25 -1.39 -24.99 -8.19
CA PRO A 25 -2.50 -25.86 -8.58
C PRO A 25 -3.68 -25.76 -7.63
N THR A 26 -3.43 -25.61 -6.34
CA THR A 26 -4.46 -25.44 -5.32
C THR A 26 -4.07 -24.38 -4.29
N VAL A 27 -5.06 -23.67 -3.83
CA VAL A 27 -4.96 -22.69 -2.74
C VAL A 27 -5.88 -23.06 -1.56
N THR A 28 -6.65 -24.13 -1.73
CA THR A 28 -7.50 -24.68 -0.67
C THR A 28 -6.63 -24.99 0.56
N ASP A 29 -7.14 -24.65 1.73
CA ASP A 29 -6.43 -24.80 3.02
C ASP A 29 -5.18 -23.92 3.20
N LYS A 30 -4.90 -22.99 2.30
CA LYS A 30 -3.81 -22.02 2.49
C LYS A 30 -4.28 -20.86 3.37
N HIS A 31 -3.62 -20.68 4.52
CA HIS A 31 -3.93 -19.58 5.42
C HIS A 31 -3.28 -18.28 4.95
N VAL A 32 -4.07 -17.22 4.85
CA VAL A 32 -3.60 -15.86 4.50
C VAL A 32 -4.06 -14.89 5.59
N PHE A 33 -3.11 -14.22 6.21
CA PHE A 33 -3.37 -13.15 7.17
C PHE A 33 -3.32 -11.79 6.48
N ILE A 34 -4.34 -10.94 6.71
CA ILE A 34 -4.50 -9.64 6.04
C ILE A 34 -4.74 -8.60 7.12
N THR A 35 -3.98 -7.50 7.12
CA THR A 35 -4.17 -6.36 8.04
C THR A 35 -5.01 -5.25 7.39
N GLY A 36 -5.77 -4.49 8.20
CA GLY A 36 -6.56 -3.35 7.73
C GLY A 36 -7.77 -3.76 6.88
N CYS A 37 -8.58 -4.69 7.41
CA CYS A 37 -9.73 -5.25 6.69
C CYS A 37 -11.06 -4.56 7.00
N ASP A 38 -11.07 -3.43 7.73
CA ASP A 38 -12.29 -2.67 8.03
C ASP A 38 -12.97 -2.13 6.76
N SER A 39 -12.20 -1.75 5.75
CA SER A 39 -12.70 -1.17 4.50
C SER A 39 -11.71 -1.32 3.34
N GLY A 40 -12.07 -0.79 2.17
CA GLY A 40 -11.18 -0.63 1.02
C GLY A 40 -10.58 -1.94 0.49
N PHE A 41 -9.29 -1.92 0.19
CA PHE A 41 -8.60 -3.06 -0.43
C PHE A 41 -8.60 -4.31 0.46
N GLY A 42 -8.36 -4.15 1.78
CA GLY A 42 -8.28 -5.27 2.71
C GLY A 42 -9.62 -6.00 2.84
N HIS A 43 -10.71 -5.26 2.99
CA HIS A 43 -12.06 -5.80 3.05
C HIS A 43 -12.43 -6.57 1.78
N LEU A 44 -12.24 -5.94 0.61
CA LEU A 44 -12.52 -6.56 -0.68
C LEU A 44 -11.66 -7.81 -0.92
N LEU A 45 -10.37 -7.74 -0.56
CA LEU A 45 -9.43 -8.86 -0.71
C LEU A 45 -9.83 -10.03 0.18
N ALA A 46 -10.16 -9.79 1.46
CA ALA A 46 -10.53 -10.83 2.41
C ALA A 46 -11.74 -11.64 1.89
N ARG A 47 -12.80 -10.96 1.46
CA ARG A 47 -13.98 -11.59 0.86
C ARG A 47 -13.65 -12.36 -0.41
N ARG A 48 -12.82 -11.77 -1.26
CA ARG A 48 -12.42 -12.38 -2.52
C ARG A 48 -11.62 -13.66 -2.32
N LEU A 49 -10.61 -13.65 -1.45
CA LEU A 49 -9.78 -14.80 -1.17
C LEU A 49 -10.58 -15.93 -0.47
N ALA A 50 -11.49 -15.58 0.44
CA ALA A 50 -12.39 -16.55 1.07
C ALA A 50 -13.25 -17.29 0.02
N ARG A 51 -13.84 -16.57 -0.93
CA ARG A 51 -14.59 -17.17 -2.05
C ARG A 51 -13.73 -18.02 -3.00
N ARG A 52 -12.41 -17.75 -3.05
CA ARG A 52 -11.45 -18.54 -3.83
C ARG A 52 -10.94 -19.80 -3.11
N GLY A 53 -11.43 -20.05 -1.87
CA GLY A 53 -11.10 -21.24 -1.10
C GLY A 53 -9.88 -21.09 -0.18
N TYR A 54 -9.33 -19.87 -0.01
CA TYR A 54 -8.33 -19.62 1.01
C TYR A 54 -8.96 -19.62 2.41
N ARG A 55 -8.17 -20.00 3.41
CA ARG A 55 -8.49 -19.78 4.82
C ARG A 55 -8.01 -18.38 5.19
N VAL A 56 -8.93 -17.42 5.20
CA VAL A 56 -8.60 -16.02 5.42
C VAL A 56 -8.65 -15.69 6.90
N LEU A 57 -7.57 -15.12 7.41
CA LEU A 57 -7.42 -14.57 8.73
C LEU A 57 -7.37 -13.05 8.57
N ALA A 58 -8.48 -12.37 8.82
CA ALA A 58 -8.61 -10.94 8.58
C ALA A 58 -8.50 -10.14 9.87
N ALA A 59 -7.61 -9.16 9.90
CA ALA A 59 -7.43 -8.26 11.03
C ALA A 59 -8.04 -6.89 10.73
N CYS A 60 -8.94 -6.45 11.59
CA CYS A 60 -9.59 -5.15 11.56
C CYS A 60 -9.13 -4.31 12.74
N LEU A 61 -9.09 -2.99 12.59
CA LEU A 61 -8.78 -2.08 13.69
C LEU A 61 -9.91 -2.05 14.72
N THR A 62 -11.15 -2.17 14.25
CA THR A 62 -12.34 -2.02 15.08
C THR A 62 -13.13 -3.33 15.22
N PRO A 63 -13.76 -3.58 16.40
CA PRO A 63 -14.69 -4.70 16.56
C PRO A 63 -15.82 -4.65 15.52
N GLN A 64 -16.39 -3.46 15.28
CA GLN A 64 -17.46 -3.28 14.28
C GLN A 64 -17.01 -3.66 12.87
N GLY A 65 -15.80 -3.26 12.45
CA GLY A 65 -15.23 -3.66 11.16
C GLY A 65 -15.09 -5.18 11.03
N ALA A 66 -14.68 -5.85 12.12
CA ALA A 66 -14.57 -7.30 12.19
C ALA A 66 -15.93 -8.01 12.07
N GLU A 67 -16.98 -7.45 12.69
CA GLU A 67 -18.35 -7.97 12.59
C GLU A 67 -18.95 -7.76 11.21
N ASN A 68 -18.81 -6.57 10.64
CA ASN A 68 -19.28 -6.26 9.30
C ASN A 68 -18.66 -7.21 8.27
N LEU A 69 -17.34 -7.44 8.36
CA LEU A 69 -16.65 -8.33 7.44
C LEU A 69 -17.10 -9.79 7.57
N ARG A 70 -17.41 -10.25 8.81
CA ARG A 70 -17.96 -11.60 9.03
C ARG A 70 -19.35 -11.76 8.41
N GLY A 71 -20.21 -10.77 8.57
CA GLY A 71 -21.56 -10.76 7.97
C GLY A 71 -21.52 -10.83 6.44
N ASP A 72 -20.51 -10.18 5.85
CA ASP A 72 -20.32 -10.09 4.39
C ASP A 72 -19.58 -11.30 3.78
N SER A 73 -19.13 -12.29 4.57
CA SER A 73 -18.21 -13.34 4.11
C SER A 73 -18.78 -14.34 3.11
N GLY A 74 -20.12 -14.44 3.00
CA GLY A 74 -20.78 -15.26 1.99
C GLY A 74 -20.46 -16.77 2.03
N GLY A 75 -20.11 -17.31 3.22
CA GLY A 75 -19.91 -18.75 3.44
C GLY A 75 -18.49 -19.29 3.21
N GLY A 76 -17.49 -18.43 2.94
CA GLY A 76 -16.08 -18.83 2.84
C GLY A 76 -15.41 -18.99 4.21
N HIS A 77 -14.22 -19.62 4.22
CA HIS A 77 -13.40 -19.75 5.43
C HIS A 77 -12.74 -18.42 5.79
N LEU A 78 -13.50 -17.53 6.43
CA LEU A 78 -13.02 -16.21 6.91
C LEU A 78 -13.20 -16.13 8.42
N ARG A 79 -12.11 -15.83 9.11
CA ARG A 79 -12.07 -15.51 10.54
C ARG A 79 -11.51 -14.12 10.76
N THR A 80 -11.99 -13.42 11.76
CA THR A 80 -11.59 -12.04 12.05
C THR A 80 -10.97 -11.91 13.42
N THR A 81 -10.05 -10.96 13.57
CA THR A 81 -9.47 -10.52 14.84
C THR A 81 -9.36 -9.01 14.87
N VAL A 82 -9.25 -8.43 16.07
CA VAL A 82 -8.96 -7.01 16.24
C VAL A 82 -7.45 -6.83 16.34
N LEU A 83 -6.91 -5.89 15.55
CA LEU A 83 -5.48 -5.58 15.51
C LEU A 83 -5.26 -4.09 15.28
N ASP A 84 -4.65 -3.46 16.27
CA ASP A 84 -3.99 -2.17 16.13
C ASP A 84 -2.50 -2.41 15.86
N VAL A 85 -2.05 -2.11 14.64
CA VAL A 85 -0.66 -2.31 14.19
C VAL A 85 0.33 -1.33 14.82
N THR A 86 -0.13 -0.33 15.57
CA THR A 86 0.72 0.62 16.30
C THR A 86 1.07 0.13 17.71
N ARG A 87 0.48 -1.00 18.14
CA ARG A 87 0.60 -1.53 19.50
C ARG A 87 1.22 -2.93 19.51
N SER A 88 2.42 -3.05 20.04
CA SER A 88 3.15 -4.33 20.10
C SER A 88 2.40 -5.43 20.86
N ASP A 89 1.63 -5.07 21.92
CA ASP A 89 0.79 -6.03 22.64
C ASP A 89 -0.36 -6.57 21.76
N SER A 90 -0.94 -5.71 20.90
CA SER A 90 -1.98 -6.12 19.94
C SER A 90 -1.41 -7.02 18.85
N ILE A 91 -0.22 -6.69 18.33
CA ILE A 91 0.49 -7.50 17.33
C ILE A 91 0.83 -8.88 17.89
N ARG A 92 1.34 -8.96 19.12
CA ARG A 92 1.65 -10.23 19.78
C ARG A 92 0.41 -11.11 19.93
N ARG A 93 -0.71 -10.58 20.45
CA ARG A 93 -1.97 -11.34 20.55
C ARG A 93 -2.46 -11.84 19.20
N ALA A 94 -2.37 -11.00 18.15
CA ALA A 94 -2.75 -11.40 16.81
C ALA A 94 -1.82 -12.51 16.26
N ALA A 95 -0.52 -12.43 16.49
CA ALA A 95 0.44 -13.45 16.06
C ALA A 95 0.19 -14.81 16.76
N GLU A 96 -0.08 -14.80 18.06
CA GLU A 96 -0.46 -16.01 18.81
C GLU A 96 -1.77 -16.61 18.29
N TRP A 97 -2.75 -15.77 17.96
CA TRP A 97 -3.98 -16.23 17.35
C TRP A 97 -3.74 -16.85 15.97
N VAL A 98 -2.94 -16.21 15.10
CA VAL A 98 -2.57 -16.77 13.80
C VAL A 98 -1.84 -18.09 13.97
N GLN A 99 -0.93 -18.22 14.94
CA GLN A 99 -0.22 -19.47 15.21
C GLN A 99 -1.18 -20.61 15.57
N ARG A 100 -2.18 -20.36 16.40
CA ARG A 100 -3.22 -21.36 16.74
C ARG A 100 -4.03 -21.79 15.51
N GLU A 101 -4.35 -20.84 14.62
CA GLU A 101 -5.14 -21.13 13.41
C GLU A 101 -4.37 -21.94 12.36
N VAL A 102 -3.07 -21.66 12.18
CA VAL A 102 -2.26 -22.32 11.13
C VAL A 102 -1.61 -23.62 11.61
N GLY A 103 -1.43 -23.80 12.91
CA GLY A 103 -0.77 -24.95 13.52
C GLY A 103 0.62 -25.21 12.92
N ASP A 104 0.93 -26.48 12.70
CA ASP A 104 2.23 -26.90 12.17
C ASP A 104 2.42 -26.62 10.68
N LYS A 105 1.35 -26.34 9.93
CA LYS A 105 1.44 -26.03 8.50
C LYS A 105 2.12 -24.71 8.21
N GLY A 106 2.17 -23.80 9.18
CA GLY A 106 2.70 -22.46 9.02
C GLY A 106 1.80 -21.53 8.21
N LEU A 107 2.23 -20.29 8.05
CA LEU A 107 1.47 -19.24 7.36
C LEU A 107 1.86 -19.19 5.88
N PHE A 108 0.88 -19.33 5.00
CA PHE A 108 1.11 -19.27 3.56
C PHE A 108 1.25 -17.84 3.03
N GLY A 109 0.46 -16.90 3.54
CA GLY A 109 0.49 -15.52 3.08
C GLY A 109 0.28 -14.51 4.19
N LEU A 110 1.08 -13.45 4.17
CA LEU A 110 0.88 -12.22 4.94
C LEU A 110 0.65 -11.09 3.96
N VAL A 111 -0.43 -10.33 4.15
CA VAL A 111 -0.70 -9.10 3.39
C VAL A 111 -0.71 -7.93 4.37
N ASN A 112 0.34 -7.13 4.35
CA ASN A 112 0.41 -5.86 5.08
C ASN A 112 -0.32 -4.80 4.25
N ASN A 113 -1.59 -4.56 4.61
CA ASN A 113 -2.45 -3.64 3.90
C ASN A 113 -2.94 -2.48 4.79
N ALA A 114 -2.87 -2.60 6.12
CA ALA A 114 -3.19 -1.49 7.02
C ALA A 114 -2.41 -0.23 6.64
N GLY A 115 -3.08 0.91 6.58
CA GLY A 115 -2.44 2.17 6.20
C GLY A 115 -3.35 3.37 6.36
N VAL A 116 -2.73 4.51 6.63
CA VAL A 116 -3.33 5.83 6.75
C VAL A 116 -2.54 6.84 5.90
N ALA A 117 -3.18 7.93 5.50
CA ALA A 117 -2.51 8.95 4.69
C ALA A 117 -2.43 10.32 5.37
N ASN A 118 -3.47 10.67 6.12
CA ASN A 118 -3.59 12.00 6.70
C ASN A 118 -2.62 12.25 7.87
N PRO A 119 -2.02 13.45 7.93
CA PRO A 119 -2.17 14.56 6.99
C PRO A 119 -1.26 14.43 5.76
N ILE A 120 -1.69 15.01 4.63
CA ILE A 120 -0.90 15.17 3.40
C ILE A 120 -0.99 16.64 2.98
N GLY A 121 0.15 17.28 2.75
CA GLY A 121 0.21 18.69 2.35
C GLY A 121 1.63 19.21 2.27
N PRO A 122 1.88 20.52 2.14
CA PRO A 122 3.22 21.07 2.21
C PRO A 122 3.94 20.65 3.48
N THR A 123 5.20 20.29 3.37
CA THR A 123 5.99 19.73 4.49
C THR A 123 6.07 20.69 5.67
N GLU A 124 6.18 21.98 5.42
CA GLU A 124 6.26 23.04 6.44
C GLU A 124 4.97 23.17 7.30
N TRP A 125 3.83 22.64 6.81
CA TRP A 125 2.57 22.64 7.55
C TRP A 125 2.44 21.49 8.55
N MET A 126 3.41 20.57 8.56
CA MET A 126 3.38 19.35 9.35
C MET A 126 4.30 19.47 10.57
N ASP A 127 3.88 18.87 11.68
CA ASP A 127 4.72 18.64 12.83
C ASP A 127 5.30 17.23 12.86
N ILE A 128 6.25 16.98 13.76
CA ILE A 128 6.91 15.66 13.85
C ILE A 128 5.93 14.55 14.25
N GLU A 129 4.87 14.88 14.99
CA GLU A 129 3.87 13.88 15.40
C GLU A 129 3.00 13.41 14.22
N ASP A 130 2.80 14.26 13.21
CA ASP A 130 2.16 13.89 11.97
C ASP A 130 2.96 12.79 11.24
N PHE A 131 4.29 12.96 11.18
CA PHE A 131 5.18 11.94 10.61
C PHE A 131 5.18 10.66 11.45
N ARG A 132 5.32 10.77 12.78
CA ARG A 132 5.35 9.61 13.69
C ARG A 132 4.09 8.78 13.57
N ARG A 133 2.92 9.41 13.56
CA ARG A 133 1.62 8.75 13.45
C ARG A 133 1.49 7.94 12.17
N VAL A 134 1.83 8.53 11.02
CA VAL A 134 1.75 7.84 9.73
C VAL A 134 2.80 6.72 9.64
N MET A 135 4.03 6.97 10.10
CA MET A 135 5.11 5.98 10.14
C MET A 135 4.76 4.81 11.06
N ALA A 136 4.14 5.06 12.21
CA ALA A 136 3.75 4.02 13.15
C ALA A 136 2.82 2.98 12.51
N VAL A 137 1.84 3.43 11.71
CA VAL A 137 0.90 2.53 11.03
C VAL A 137 1.55 1.91 9.77
N ASN A 138 2.00 2.78 8.85
CA ASN A 138 2.33 2.35 7.49
C ASN A 138 3.67 1.62 7.39
N ALA A 139 4.63 1.96 8.26
CA ALA A 139 5.98 1.42 8.22
C ALA A 139 6.24 0.50 9.42
N PHE A 140 6.33 1.04 10.62
CA PHE A 140 6.71 0.26 11.80
C PHE A 140 5.73 -0.86 12.12
N GLY A 141 4.42 -0.60 12.02
CA GLY A 141 3.40 -1.62 12.22
C GLY A 141 3.51 -2.78 11.22
N ALA A 142 3.70 -2.47 9.93
CA ALA A 142 3.89 -3.50 8.92
C ALA A 142 5.18 -4.31 9.14
N ILE A 143 6.27 -3.65 9.55
CA ILE A 143 7.54 -4.30 9.90
C ILE A 143 7.34 -5.22 11.10
N GLU A 144 6.77 -4.73 12.19
CA GLU A 144 6.58 -5.49 13.42
C GLU A 144 5.65 -6.70 13.23
N VAL A 145 4.53 -6.53 12.52
CA VAL A 145 3.65 -7.64 12.13
C VAL A 145 4.41 -8.69 11.32
N THR A 146 5.25 -8.24 10.38
CA THR A 146 6.04 -9.17 9.56
C THR A 146 7.03 -9.95 10.43
N LEU A 147 7.78 -9.28 11.30
CA LEU A 147 8.76 -9.91 12.18
C LEU A 147 8.10 -10.92 13.13
N ALA A 148 6.96 -10.58 13.72
CA ALA A 148 6.20 -11.46 14.61
C ALA A 148 5.71 -12.74 13.90
N LEU A 149 5.37 -12.65 12.61
CA LEU A 149 4.86 -13.79 11.81
C LEU A 149 5.95 -14.50 10.99
N LEU A 150 7.17 -13.99 10.98
CA LEU A 150 8.26 -14.54 10.17
C LEU A 150 8.56 -16.02 10.43
N PRO A 151 8.54 -16.51 11.69
CA PRO A 151 8.73 -17.94 11.97
C PRO A 151 7.67 -18.81 11.28
N LEU A 152 6.40 -18.37 11.28
CA LEU A 152 5.29 -19.08 10.64
C LEU A 152 5.38 -19.03 9.11
N LEU A 153 5.83 -17.89 8.55
CA LEU A 153 6.08 -17.73 7.13
C LEU A 153 7.22 -18.61 6.63
N LYS A 154 8.32 -18.73 7.39
CA LYS A 154 9.43 -19.65 7.08
C LYS A 154 8.95 -21.10 7.07
N ARG A 155 8.18 -21.52 8.09
CA ARG A 155 7.62 -22.87 8.20
C ARG A 155 6.74 -23.20 7.00
N GLY A 156 5.87 -22.27 6.59
CA GLY A 156 4.97 -22.43 5.45
C GLY A 156 5.62 -22.21 4.07
N ARG A 157 6.92 -21.82 4.01
CA ARG A 157 7.59 -21.28 2.82
C ARG A 157 6.68 -20.27 2.11
N GLY A 158 6.18 -19.34 2.92
CA GLY A 158 5.06 -18.47 2.60
C GLY A 158 5.41 -17.29 1.72
N ARG A 159 4.55 -16.26 1.79
CA ARG A 159 4.67 -15.04 0.99
C ARG A 159 4.32 -13.84 1.83
N VAL A 160 5.04 -12.75 1.61
CA VAL A 160 4.71 -11.42 2.15
C VAL A 160 4.33 -10.53 0.99
N VAL A 161 3.19 -9.87 1.09
CA VAL A 161 2.73 -8.86 0.13
C VAL A 161 2.54 -7.56 0.88
N ASN A 162 3.37 -6.57 0.57
CA ASN A 162 3.31 -5.26 1.19
C ASN A 162 2.59 -4.27 0.27
N THR A 163 1.57 -3.59 0.78
CA THR A 163 0.87 -2.52 0.06
C THR A 163 1.63 -1.21 0.24
N SER A 164 2.40 -0.85 -0.77
CA SER A 164 3.06 0.43 -0.90
C SER A 164 2.14 1.47 -1.58
N SER A 165 2.67 2.26 -2.48
CA SER A 165 1.98 3.23 -3.35
C SER A 165 2.93 3.67 -4.45
N VAL A 166 2.41 4.27 -5.52
CA VAL A 166 3.23 5.07 -6.46
C VAL A 166 3.98 6.18 -5.76
N LEU A 167 3.44 6.68 -4.63
CA LEU A 167 4.10 7.67 -3.77
C LEU A 167 5.23 7.09 -2.88
N GLY A 168 5.53 5.82 -3.01
CA GLY A 168 6.77 5.18 -2.57
C GLY A 168 7.88 5.19 -3.64
N ARG A 169 7.60 5.74 -4.83
CA ARG A 169 8.52 5.85 -5.96
C ARG A 169 8.75 7.30 -6.38
N VAL A 170 7.75 8.14 -6.23
CA VAL A 170 7.80 9.58 -6.46
C VAL A 170 7.16 10.29 -5.28
N SER A 171 7.86 11.22 -4.64
CA SER A 171 7.32 12.02 -3.54
C SER A 171 6.65 13.28 -4.13
N ALA A 172 5.33 13.21 -4.34
CA ALA A 172 4.57 14.33 -4.91
C ALA A 172 3.91 15.22 -3.86
N ASN A 173 3.89 14.79 -2.60
CA ASN A 173 3.28 15.53 -1.48
C ASN A 173 4.18 15.45 -0.25
N GLY A 174 4.12 16.48 0.60
CA GLY A 174 4.75 16.46 1.91
C GLY A 174 4.01 15.59 2.93
N GLY A 175 4.55 15.54 4.13
CA GLY A 175 4.02 14.75 5.25
C GLY A 175 4.57 13.32 5.30
N GLY A 176 4.08 12.56 6.27
CA GLY A 176 4.60 11.23 6.58
C GLY A 176 4.26 10.15 5.56
N TYR A 177 3.28 10.37 4.67
CA TYR A 177 2.79 9.31 3.79
C TYR A 177 3.86 8.83 2.78
N CYS A 178 4.41 9.74 1.97
CA CYS A 178 5.45 9.38 1.01
C CYS A 178 6.66 8.75 1.72
N VAL A 179 7.11 9.34 2.82
CA VAL A 179 8.22 8.80 3.64
C VAL A 179 7.93 7.36 4.07
N SER A 180 6.72 7.08 4.56
CA SER A 180 6.33 5.74 4.99
C SER A 180 6.31 4.74 3.84
N LYS A 181 5.88 5.14 2.65
CA LYS A 181 5.81 4.26 1.48
C LYS A 181 7.18 3.98 0.88
N PHE A 182 8.09 4.95 0.86
CA PHE A 182 9.51 4.72 0.55
C PHE A 182 10.17 3.76 1.55
N CYS A 183 9.85 3.90 2.84
CA CYS A 183 10.32 2.98 3.88
C CYS A 183 9.88 1.53 3.60
N ILE A 184 8.61 1.31 3.23
CA ILE A 184 8.08 -0.02 2.88
C ILE A 184 8.74 -0.59 1.62
N GLU A 185 9.05 0.23 0.62
CA GLU A 185 9.81 -0.22 -0.57
C GLU A 185 11.18 -0.77 -0.16
N ALA A 186 11.95 0.01 0.64
CA ALA A 186 13.28 -0.37 1.10
C ALA A 186 13.24 -1.62 1.99
N PHE A 187 12.32 -1.66 2.97
CA PHE A 187 12.11 -2.81 3.85
C PHE A 187 11.80 -4.09 3.05
N SER A 188 10.89 -3.98 2.09
CA SER A 188 10.47 -5.12 1.27
C SER A 188 11.61 -5.69 0.43
N ASP A 189 12.45 -4.82 -0.13
CA ASP A 189 13.60 -5.25 -0.94
C ASP A 189 14.66 -5.96 -0.10
N SER A 190 14.95 -5.46 1.10
CA SER A 190 15.86 -6.12 2.04
C SER A 190 15.28 -7.47 2.48
N LEU A 191 14.02 -7.48 2.94
CA LEU A 191 13.35 -8.72 3.37
C LEU A 191 13.29 -9.76 2.25
N ARG A 192 13.07 -9.36 1.00
CA ARG A 192 13.03 -10.26 -0.16
C ARG A 192 14.36 -10.98 -0.38
N ARG A 193 15.47 -10.28 -0.21
CA ARG A 193 16.80 -10.84 -0.35
C ARG A 193 17.14 -11.81 0.80
N ASP A 194 16.86 -11.37 2.03
CA ASP A 194 17.15 -12.15 3.23
C ASP A 194 16.33 -13.44 3.30
N MET A 195 15.06 -13.36 2.93
CA MET A 195 14.12 -14.47 3.05
C MET A 195 14.16 -15.46 1.89
N ARG A 196 14.90 -15.15 0.83
CA ARG A 196 15.07 -16.04 -0.33
C ARG A 196 15.57 -17.42 0.06
N HIS A 197 16.52 -17.48 0.98
CA HIS A 197 17.14 -18.72 1.45
C HIS A 197 16.16 -19.61 2.24
N PHE A 198 15.13 -19.03 2.81
CA PHE A 198 14.07 -19.74 3.55
C PHE A 198 12.87 -20.07 2.68
N GLY A 199 12.92 -19.76 1.37
CA GLY A 199 11.82 -20.02 0.44
C GLY A 199 10.64 -19.06 0.58
N VAL A 200 10.74 -18.00 1.41
CA VAL A 200 9.69 -16.97 1.56
C VAL A 200 9.82 -15.97 0.42
N LYS A 201 8.70 -15.68 -0.23
CA LYS A 201 8.64 -14.71 -1.34
C LYS A 201 8.07 -13.40 -0.85
N VAL A 202 8.65 -12.29 -1.29
CA VAL A 202 8.19 -10.94 -0.93
C VAL A 202 7.85 -10.16 -2.19
N SER A 203 6.65 -9.58 -2.21
CA SER A 203 6.15 -8.75 -3.30
C SER A 203 5.64 -7.43 -2.76
N ILE A 204 5.76 -6.38 -3.56
CA ILE A 204 5.23 -5.05 -3.29
C ILE A 204 4.10 -4.79 -4.27
N VAL A 205 2.99 -4.26 -3.79
CA VAL A 205 1.94 -3.72 -4.63
C VAL A 205 1.99 -2.20 -4.53
N GLU A 206 2.07 -1.54 -5.68
CA GLU A 206 2.20 -0.10 -5.85
C GLU A 206 0.90 0.45 -6.48
N PRO A 207 -0.17 0.68 -5.71
CA PRO A 207 -1.38 1.30 -6.23
C PRO A 207 -1.11 2.75 -6.63
N GLY A 208 -1.73 3.18 -7.74
CA GLY A 208 -1.96 4.59 -8.01
C GLY A 208 -3.06 5.16 -7.10
N PHE A 209 -3.78 6.13 -7.58
CA PHE A 209 -4.87 6.74 -6.84
C PHE A 209 -6.17 5.93 -7.01
N PHE A 210 -6.75 5.50 -5.90
CA PHE A 210 -8.01 4.76 -5.85
C PHE A 210 -8.97 5.39 -4.87
N LYS A 211 -10.28 5.31 -5.18
CA LYS A 211 -11.33 5.84 -4.30
C LYS A 211 -11.52 4.94 -3.07
N THR A 212 -10.89 5.33 -1.97
CA THR A 212 -10.92 4.65 -0.66
C THR A 212 -11.03 5.69 0.45
N ASN A 213 -11.19 5.26 1.70
CA ASN A 213 -11.19 6.17 2.85
C ASN A 213 -9.87 6.97 2.97
N VAL A 214 -8.76 6.43 2.45
CA VAL A 214 -7.44 7.12 2.43
C VAL A 214 -7.45 8.34 1.49
N THR A 215 -8.28 8.32 0.46
CA THR A 215 -8.43 9.39 -0.54
C THR A 215 -9.76 10.15 -0.39
N ASP A 216 -10.38 10.08 0.78
CA ASP A 216 -11.60 10.79 1.09
C ASP A 216 -11.34 12.30 1.14
N LEU A 217 -11.99 13.04 0.23
CA LEU A 217 -11.75 14.48 0.04
C LEU A 217 -12.11 15.29 1.28
N ASP A 218 -13.23 14.98 1.91
CA ASP A 218 -13.71 15.77 3.05
C ASP A 218 -12.74 15.63 4.24
N SER A 219 -12.26 14.42 4.48
CA SER A 219 -11.25 14.14 5.51
C SER A 219 -9.91 14.80 5.21
N LEU A 220 -9.45 14.76 3.94
CA LEU A 220 -8.23 15.42 3.49
C LEU A 220 -8.30 16.93 3.67
N GLU A 221 -9.40 17.55 3.22
CA GLU A 221 -9.61 19.00 3.34
C GLU A 221 -9.71 19.46 4.79
N ALA A 222 -10.47 18.74 5.62
CA ALA A 222 -10.57 19.05 7.05
C ALA A 222 -9.18 19.01 7.72
N SER A 223 -8.39 17.99 7.39
CA SER A 223 -7.02 17.86 7.89
C SER A 223 -6.11 18.99 7.44
N LEU A 224 -6.16 19.36 6.15
CA LEU A 224 -5.37 20.47 5.59
C LEU A 224 -5.78 21.83 6.18
N ARG A 225 -7.09 22.07 6.34
CA ARG A 225 -7.62 23.28 6.96
C ARG A 225 -7.11 23.43 8.39
N GLN A 226 -7.16 22.36 9.18
CA GLN A 226 -6.65 22.36 10.55
C GLN A 226 -5.15 22.71 10.60
N ARG A 227 -4.33 22.25 9.63
CA ARG A 227 -2.91 22.58 9.54
C ARG A 227 -2.72 24.03 9.15
N TRP A 228 -3.44 24.51 8.14
CA TRP A 228 -3.41 25.90 7.70
C TRP A 228 -3.74 26.89 8.83
N GLU A 229 -4.75 26.58 9.62
CA GLU A 229 -5.18 27.42 10.75
C GLU A 229 -4.16 27.48 11.91
N ARG A 230 -3.32 26.45 12.04
CA ARG A 230 -2.28 26.36 13.07
C ARG A 230 -0.95 27.01 12.66
N LEU A 231 -0.79 27.38 11.40
CA LEU A 231 0.44 28.00 10.94
C LEU A 231 0.67 29.35 11.64
N GLU A 232 1.94 29.59 11.97
CA GLU A 232 2.37 30.90 12.46
C GLU A 232 2.01 31.99 11.44
N PRO A 233 1.63 33.20 11.89
CA PRO A 233 1.23 34.29 11.01
C PRO A 233 2.25 34.63 9.93
N GLU A 234 3.53 34.55 10.23
CA GLU A 234 4.63 34.78 9.28
C GLU A 234 4.63 33.73 8.16
N THR A 235 4.57 32.46 8.52
CA THR A 235 4.47 31.35 7.55
C THR A 235 3.24 31.49 6.68
N ARG A 236 2.07 31.75 7.28
CA ARG A 236 0.83 31.94 6.51
C ARG A 236 0.93 33.11 5.54
N SER A 237 1.53 34.22 5.97
CA SER A 237 1.77 35.42 5.14
C SER A 237 2.64 35.10 3.92
N SER A 238 3.69 34.27 4.09
CA SER A 238 4.59 33.91 2.99
C SER A 238 3.87 33.11 1.87
N TYR A 239 2.87 32.31 2.23
CA TYR A 239 2.01 31.63 1.24
C TYR A 239 0.97 32.57 0.61
N GLY A 240 0.43 33.53 1.36
CA GLY A 240 -0.60 34.45 0.95
C GLY A 240 -2.02 33.87 1.04
N GLU A 241 -3.03 34.75 1.10
CA GLU A 241 -4.44 34.37 1.35
C GLU A 241 -5.03 33.47 0.26
N HIS A 242 -4.58 33.61 -0.99
CA HIS A 242 -5.11 32.86 -2.12
C HIS A 242 -4.51 31.46 -2.28
N PHE A 243 -3.40 31.17 -1.63
CA PHE A 243 -2.70 29.90 -1.80
C PHE A 243 -3.55 28.70 -1.36
N PHE A 244 -4.08 28.73 -0.14
CA PHE A 244 -4.83 27.61 0.42
C PHE A 244 -6.07 27.22 -0.40
N PRO A 245 -6.95 28.17 -0.80
CA PRO A 245 -8.07 27.86 -1.67
C PRO A 245 -7.65 27.27 -3.03
N GLN A 246 -6.57 27.80 -3.63
CA GLN A 246 -6.05 27.28 -4.89
C GLN A 246 -5.47 25.87 -4.71
N TYR A 247 -4.75 25.63 -3.64
CA TYR A 247 -4.17 24.31 -3.32
C TYR A 247 -5.28 23.26 -3.17
N LEU A 248 -6.37 23.57 -2.44
CA LEU A 248 -7.52 22.67 -2.32
C LEU A 248 -8.18 22.40 -3.68
N LYS A 249 -8.34 23.44 -4.52
CA LYS A 249 -8.90 23.28 -5.87
C LYS A 249 -8.07 22.34 -6.73
N VAL A 250 -6.75 22.48 -6.70
CA VAL A 250 -5.82 21.58 -7.43
C VAL A 250 -5.92 20.16 -6.89
N GLN A 251 -5.92 19.97 -5.56
CA GLN A 251 -6.06 18.65 -4.94
C GLN A 251 -7.38 17.96 -5.35
N ARG A 252 -8.52 18.68 -5.31
CA ARG A 252 -9.81 18.16 -5.76
C ARG A 252 -9.77 17.72 -7.22
N LEU A 253 -9.21 18.57 -8.09
CA LEU A 253 -9.07 18.25 -9.51
C LEU A 253 -8.23 17.00 -9.73
N LEU A 254 -7.05 16.92 -9.11
CA LEU A 254 -6.15 15.77 -9.24
C LEU A 254 -6.82 14.48 -8.76
N LEU A 255 -7.45 14.49 -7.59
CA LEU A 255 -8.14 13.31 -7.07
C LEU A 255 -9.35 12.92 -7.93
N SER A 256 -10.09 13.88 -8.49
CA SER A 256 -11.21 13.58 -9.39
C SER A 256 -10.77 12.93 -10.70
N LEU A 257 -9.59 13.29 -11.22
CA LEU A 257 -9.03 12.77 -12.46
C LEU A 257 -8.32 11.42 -12.28
N LEU A 258 -7.59 11.26 -11.16
CA LEU A 258 -6.69 10.12 -10.96
C LEU A 258 -7.37 8.95 -10.22
N CYS A 259 -8.34 9.23 -9.30
CA CYS A 259 -8.91 8.18 -8.45
C CYS A 259 -9.77 7.18 -9.24
N ASP A 260 -9.24 5.98 -9.39
CA ASP A 260 -9.95 4.84 -9.97
C ASP A 260 -10.97 4.26 -8.96
N LYS A 261 -12.17 3.96 -9.42
CA LYS A 261 -13.25 3.37 -8.61
C LYS A 261 -13.10 1.85 -8.46
N ASP A 262 -12.39 1.22 -9.39
CA ASP A 262 -12.27 -0.24 -9.43
C ASP A 262 -11.13 -0.75 -8.55
N LEU A 263 -11.43 -0.97 -7.28
CA LEU A 263 -10.50 -1.52 -6.30
C LEU A 263 -10.05 -2.95 -6.65
N SER A 264 -10.75 -3.64 -7.56
CA SER A 264 -10.39 -4.99 -7.95
C SER A 264 -9.04 -5.06 -8.66
N LYS A 265 -8.59 -3.98 -9.28
CA LYS A 265 -7.27 -3.87 -9.92
C LYS A 265 -6.12 -4.10 -8.91
N VAL A 266 -6.27 -3.58 -7.69
CA VAL A 266 -5.31 -3.77 -6.60
C VAL A 266 -5.42 -5.18 -6.03
N THR A 267 -6.63 -5.64 -5.72
CA THR A 267 -6.82 -7.00 -5.17
C THR A 267 -6.44 -8.10 -6.15
N ASN A 268 -6.54 -7.87 -7.47
CA ASN A 268 -6.01 -8.77 -8.51
C ASN A 268 -4.49 -8.89 -8.43
N CYS A 269 -3.78 -7.78 -8.23
CA CYS A 269 -2.33 -7.78 -8.07
C CYS A 269 -1.91 -8.56 -6.82
N ILE A 270 -2.60 -8.33 -5.69
CA ILE A 270 -2.32 -9.04 -4.43
C ILE A 270 -2.63 -10.55 -4.59
N GLU A 271 -3.78 -10.89 -5.18
CA GLU A 271 -4.14 -12.29 -5.44
C GLU A 271 -3.10 -12.97 -6.35
N HIS A 272 -2.63 -12.29 -7.41
CA HIS A 272 -1.58 -12.83 -8.26
C HIS A 272 -0.27 -13.03 -7.50
N ALA A 273 0.15 -12.08 -6.66
CA ALA A 273 1.34 -12.22 -5.82
C ALA A 273 1.26 -13.44 -4.87
N LEU A 274 0.07 -13.71 -4.34
CA LEU A 274 -0.20 -14.88 -3.51
C LEU A 274 -0.27 -16.19 -4.31
N ARG A 275 -0.86 -16.18 -5.52
CA ARG A 275 -1.17 -17.39 -6.28
C ARG A 275 -0.11 -17.78 -7.31
N ALA A 276 0.63 -16.83 -7.87
CA ALA A 276 1.61 -17.11 -8.92
C ALA A 276 2.71 -18.06 -8.41
N ARG A 277 3.11 -19.02 -9.24
CA ARG A 277 4.27 -19.89 -8.95
C ARG A 277 5.56 -19.08 -8.84
N HIS A 278 5.65 -18.01 -9.65
CA HIS A 278 6.77 -17.07 -9.68
C HIS A 278 6.23 -15.64 -9.55
N PRO A 279 5.88 -15.16 -8.34
CA PRO A 279 5.35 -13.82 -8.17
C PRO A 279 6.39 -12.77 -8.57
N ARG A 280 5.91 -11.64 -9.09
CA ARG A 280 6.74 -10.47 -9.38
C ARG A 280 7.20 -9.84 -8.07
N SER A 281 8.32 -9.16 -8.09
CA SER A 281 8.76 -8.35 -6.94
C SER A 281 7.90 -7.11 -6.75
N ARG A 282 7.39 -6.51 -7.85
CA ARG A 282 6.54 -5.32 -7.85
C ARG A 282 5.33 -5.48 -8.77
N TYR A 283 4.22 -4.89 -8.36
CA TYR A 283 2.94 -4.86 -9.07
C TYR A 283 2.39 -3.46 -9.08
N SER A 284 2.32 -2.81 -10.23
CA SER A 284 1.68 -1.51 -10.38
C SER A 284 0.21 -1.68 -10.70
N ALA A 285 -0.66 -1.09 -9.89
CA ALA A 285 -2.11 -1.14 -10.05
C ALA A 285 -2.70 0.25 -10.33
N GLY A 286 -3.52 0.36 -11.35
CA GLY A 286 -4.09 1.61 -11.86
C GLY A 286 -3.43 2.05 -13.16
N TRP A 287 -4.15 2.86 -13.92
CA TRP A 287 -3.64 3.43 -15.17
C TRP A 287 -2.57 4.49 -14.90
N ASP A 288 -2.81 5.33 -13.89
CA ASP A 288 -1.90 6.38 -13.43
C ASP A 288 -0.58 5.80 -12.90
N ALA A 289 -0.64 4.68 -12.17
CA ALA A 289 0.55 3.97 -11.73
C ALA A 289 1.42 3.53 -12.91
N LYS A 290 0.80 2.97 -13.96
CA LYS A 290 1.51 2.37 -15.09
C LYS A 290 2.04 3.38 -16.09
N PHE A 291 1.28 4.44 -16.35
CA PHE A 291 1.55 5.37 -17.46
C PHE A 291 2.03 6.75 -16.99
N LEU A 292 1.86 7.09 -15.73
CA LEU A 292 2.28 8.38 -15.17
C LEU A 292 3.39 8.22 -14.13
N TRP A 293 3.07 7.65 -12.96
CA TRP A 293 3.95 7.68 -11.80
C TRP A 293 5.17 6.78 -11.93
N LEU A 294 4.97 5.54 -12.41
CA LEU A 294 6.09 4.62 -12.57
C LEU A 294 7.09 5.12 -13.64
N PRO A 295 6.68 5.55 -14.85
CA PRO A 295 7.59 6.20 -15.78
C PRO A 295 8.29 7.43 -15.19
N ALA A 296 7.55 8.30 -14.47
CA ALA A 296 8.12 9.48 -13.84
C ALA A 296 9.23 9.13 -12.83
N SER A 297 9.13 8.00 -12.13
CA SER A 297 10.13 7.55 -11.15
C SER A 297 11.49 7.19 -11.76
N TYR A 298 11.57 7.07 -13.07
CA TYR A 298 12.82 6.81 -13.82
C TYR A 298 13.38 8.06 -14.53
N LEU A 299 12.64 9.19 -14.48
CA LEU A 299 13.11 10.44 -15.04
C LEU A 299 14.09 11.14 -14.07
N PRO A 300 14.98 12.01 -14.60
CA PRO A 300 15.77 12.90 -13.76
C PRO A 300 14.87 13.75 -12.86
N SER A 301 15.27 13.92 -11.59
CA SER A 301 14.47 14.65 -10.58
C SER A 301 14.08 16.05 -11.06
N ALA A 302 14.98 16.76 -11.73
CA ALA A 302 14.70 18.10 -12.25
C ALA A 302 13.49 18.17 -13.20
N LEU A 303 13.23 17.11 -13.99
CA LEU A 303 12.06 17.05 -14.87
C LEU A 303 10.79 16.80 -14.09
N VAL A 304 10.85 15.93 -13.07
CA VAL A 304 9.72 15.65 -12.20
C VAL A 304 9.37 16.88 -11.38
N ASP A 305 10.38 17.55 -10.82
CA ASP A 305 10.23 18.78 -10.03
C ASP A 305 9.59 19.90 -10.87
N LEU A 306 10.06 20.09 -12.11
CA LEU A 306 9.46 21.04 -13.03
C LEU A 306 7.99 20.71 -13.32
N ALA A 307 7.67 19.47 -13.60
CA ALA A 307 6.29 19.05 -13.87
C ALA A 307 5.37 19.29 -12.67
N LEU A 308 5.82 18.96 -11.46
CA LEU A 308 5.06 19.23 -10.22
C LEU A 308 4.92 20.72 -9.93
N ALA A 309 5.97 21.52 -10.14
CA ALA A 309 5.94 22.96 -9.96
C ALA A 309 4.98 23.68 -10.92
N LEU A 310 4.72 23.13 -12.10
CA LEU A 310 3.75 23.68 -13.05
C LEU A 310 2.28 23.39 -12.65
N ILE A 311 2.06 22.32 -11.85
CA ILE A 311 0.72 21.89 -11.44
C ILE A 311 0.32 22.52 -10.11
N LEU A 312 1.25 22.64 -9.17
CA LEU A 312 0.99 23.16 -7.84
C LEU A 312 0.92 24.69 -7.81
N PRO A 313 0.07 25.29 -6.96
CA PRO A 313 0.04 26.74 -6.80
C PRO A 313 1.36 27.24 -6.21
N LYS A 314 1.74 28.46 -6.59
CA LYS A 314 2.93 29.13 -6.07
C LYS A 314 2.59 29.98 -4.85
N PRO A 315 3.43 29.96 -3.78
CA PRO A 315 3.32 30.91 -2.67
C PRO A 315 3.47 32.36 -3.13
N ALA A 316 2.86 33.30 -2.40
CA ALA A 316 2.91 34.73 -2.75
C ALA A 316 4.33 35.31 -2.73
N HIS A 317 5.16 34.87 -1.78
CA HIS A 317 6.54 35.30 -1.66
C HIS A 317 7.52 34.29 -2.28
N SER A 318 7.15 33.66 -3.39
CA SER A 318 8.05 32.75 -4.12
C SER A 318 9.13 33.56 -4.85
N VAL A 319 10.38 33.09 -4.81
CA VAL A 319 11.52 33.69 -5.50
C VAL A 319 11.69 33.24 -6.95
N HIS A 320 10.85 32.31 -7.44
CA HIS A 320 10.89 31.78 -8.81
C HIS A 320 9.49 31.55 -9.38
#